data_2646b5610f39113b47c56d40fb21af19
#
_entry.id   2646b5610f39113b47c56d40fb21af19
#
_cell.length_a   1.000
_cell.length_b   1.000
_cell.length_c   1.000
_cell.angle_alpha   90.00
_cell.angle_beta   90.00
_cell.angle_gamma   90.00
#
_symmetry.space_group_name_H-M   'P 1'
#
loop_
_entity.id
_entity.type
_entity.pdbx_description
1 polymer ?
#
loop_
_entity_poly.entity_id
_entity_poly.type
_entity_poly.pdbx_seq_one_letter_code
_entity_poly.pdbx_strand_id
1 'polypeptide(L)'
;MPSGRRLDLLSPTPFDWTDEDLAIGLARTFRWGGHSVWPGAPLSVAQHSLAVLALRRAKAKGGLAQAEARRELLHDAEEGLLGFDCISPLKPFLGAGFAALQDRLSAVVALRYALPPWSPETKRAHKACDIALAAAEAVHVAGWTAAEVRGTLGIRAAVIDADPLAPQYGGDPWRPWPPEQAAERFLSALRSLAR
;
A
#
# COMPACT_ATOMS: atom_id res chain seq x y z
N MET A 1 -16.81 10.54 3.67
CA MET A 1 -15.51 10.55 4.36
C MET A 1 -15.70 10.94 5.82
N PRO A 2 -14.84 10.51 6.75
CA PRO A 2 -14.91 10.90 8.17
C PRO A 2 -14.88 12.42 8.40
N SER A 3 -14.17 13.17 7.55
CA SER A 3 -14.14 14.64 7.59
C SER A 3 -15.47 15.32 7.20
N GLY A 4 -16.47 14.56 6.75
CA GLY A 4 -17.70 15.08 6.16
C GLY A 4 -17.60 15.43 4.67
N ARG A 5 -16.41 15.35 4.05
CA ARG A 5 -16.24 15.53 2.60
C ARG A 5 -16.90 14.41 1.81
N ARG A 6 -17.20 14.70 0.55
CA ARG A 6 -17.82 13.73 -0.35
C ARG A 6 -16.87 13.47 -1.51
N LEU A 7 -16.60 12.20 -1.77
CA LEU A 7 -15.82 11.75 -2.92
C LEU A 7 -16.77 11.34 -4.03
N ASP A 8 -16.67 12.03 -5.15
CA ASP A 8 -17.34 11.59 -6.39
C ASP A 8 -16.39 10.66 -7.16
N LEU A 9 -16.68 9.38 -7.17
CA LEU A 9 -15.86 8.37 -7.85
C LEU A 9 -15.85 8.52 -9.37
N LEU A 10 -16.90 9.15 -9.94
CA LEU A 10 -17.00 9.35 -11.40
C LEU A 10 -16.27 10.61 -11.85
N SER A 11 -16.16 11.61 -10.97
CA SER A 11 -15.50 12.89 -11.25
C SER A 11 -14.69 13.39 -10.03
N PRO A 12 -13.71 12.60 -9.55
CA PRO A 12 -12.98 12.94 -8.33
C PRO A 12 -12.12 14.20 -8.52
N THR A 13 -11.98 14.96 -7.44
CA THR A 13 -11.13 16.14 -7.38
C THR A 13 -10.10 16.02 -6.24
N PRO A 14 -8.96 16.76 -6.29
CA PRO A 14 -7.97 16.77 -5.21
C PRO A 14 -8.50 17.25 -3.86
N PHE A 15 -9.70 17.81 -3.80
CA PHE A 15 -10.30 18.41 -2.60
C PHE A 15 -11.35 17.53 -1.92
N ASP A 16 -11.66 16.37 -2.49
CA ASP A 16 -12.77 15.50 -2.04
C ASP A 16 -12.47 14.74 -0.74
N TRP A 17 -11.23 14.73 -0.29
CA TRP A 17 -10.80 14.07 0.95
C TRP A 17 -9.76 14.91 1.70
N THR A 18 -9.50 14.54 2.95
CA THR A 18 -8.34 15.02 3.73
C THR A 18 -7.28 13.92 3.82
N ASP A 19 -6.08 14.27 4.32
CA ASP A 19 -5.02 13.28 4.54
C ASP A 19 -5.44 12.26 5.61
N GLU A 20 -6.23 12.69 6.60
CA GLU A 20 -6.84 11.85 7.62
C GLU A 20 -7.85 10.87 7.01
N ASP A 21 -8.71 11.33 6.10
CA ASP A 21 -9.66 10.48 5.39
C ASP A 21 -8.95 9.36 4.63
N LEU A 22 -7.87 9.72 3.91
CA LEU A 22 -7.07 8.76 3.17
C LEU A 22 -6.38 7.75 4.10
N ALA A 23 -5.75 8.23 5.18
CA ALA A 23 -5.09 7.37 6.16
C ALA A 23 -6.05 6.38 6.81
N ILE A 24 -7.26 6.84 7.19
CA ILE A 24 -8.31 5.99 7.75
C ILE A 24 -8.82 5.00 6.70
N GLY A 25 -9.02 5.42 5.45
CA GLY A 25 -9.43 4.56 4.36
C GLY A 25 -8.44 3.42 4.14
N LEU A 26 -7.15 3.74 3.96
CA LEU A 26 -6.08 2.77 3.79
C LEU A 26 -5.90 1.83 4.99
N ALA A 27 -6.10 2.34 6.21
CA ALA A 27 -6.00 1.52 7.42
C ALA A 27 -7.18 0.54 7.60
N ARG A 28 -8.32 0.82 6.98
CA ARG A 28 -9.53 -0.01 7.02
C ARG A 28 -9.73 -0.85 5.76
N THR A 29 -8.88 -0.68 4.75
CA THR A 29 -8.82 -1.52 3.57
C THR A 29 -7.80 -2.62 3.85
N PHE A 30 -8.25 -3.87 3.84
CA PHE A 30 -7.42 -5.01 4.25
C PHE A 30 -6.94 -5.80 3.05
N ARG A 31 -5.65 -6.10 3.06
CA ARG A 31 -5.01 -7.01 2.11
C ARG A 31 -5.41 -8.45 2.39
N TRP A 32 -5.18 -9.32 1.41
CA TRP A 32 -5.48 -10.76 1.54
C TRP A 32 -6.95 -11.07 1.87
N GLY A 33 -7.88 -10.17 1.49
CA GLY A 33 -9.30 -10.31 1.84
C GLY A 33 -9.56 -10.28 3.36
N GLY A 34 -8.65 -9.71 4.13
CA GLY A 34 -8.73 -9.68 5.60
C GLY A 34 -8.27 -10.97 6.29
N HIS A 35 -7.82 -12.01 5.52
CA HIS A 35 -7.31 -13.25 6.09
C HIS A 35 -5.94 -13.04 6.72
N SER A 36 -5.75 -13.58 7.92
CA SER A 36 -4.51 -13.49 8.69
C SER A 36 -4.36 -14.65 9.64
N VAL A 37 -3.14 -15.13 9.85
CA VAL A 37 -2.80 -16.08 10.91
C VAL A 37 -2.75 -15.42 12.30
N TRP A 38 -2.78 -14.09 12.34
CA TRP A 38 -2.83 -13.31 13.57
C TRP A 38 -4.29 -13.07 13.96
N PRO A 39 -4.81 -13.71 15.02
CA PRO A 39 -6.23 -13.66 15.35
C PRO A 39 -6.75 -12.21 15.51
N GLY A 40 -7.77 -11.87 14.74
CA GLY A 40 -8.40 -10.55 14.78
C GLY A 40 -7.55 -9.38 14.27
N ALA A 41 -6.41 -9.66 13.63
CA ALA A 41 -5.48 -8.64 13.14
C ALA A 41 -5.22 -8.79 11.63
N PRO A 42 -6.10 -8.27 10.75
CA PRO A 42 -5.87 -8.25 9.30
C PRO A 42 -4.85 -7.19 8.91
N LEU A 43 -4.03 -7.48 7.89
CA LEU A 43 -3.05 -6.54 7.37
C LEU A 43 -3.74 -5.44 6.56
N SER A 44 -3.49 -4.18 6.92
CA SER A 44 -4.02 -3.04 6.18
C SER A 44 -3.13 -2.60 5.01
N VAL A 45 -3.75 -1.96 4.01
CA VAL A 45 -3.02 -1.31 2.91
C VAL A 45 -2.11 -0.20 3.43
N ALA A 46 -2.50 0.52 4.51
CA ALA A 46 -1.65 1.51 5.16
C ALA A 46 -0.33 0.93 5.67
N GLN A 47 -0.37 -0.22 6.35
CA GLN A 47 0.83 -0.89 6.86
C GLN A 47 1.69 -1.42 5.71
N HIS A 48 1.08 -2.02 4.69
CA HIS A 48 1.77 -2.45 3.46
C HIS A 48 2.51 -1.28 2.79
N SER A 49 1.84 -0.15 2.59
CA SER A 49 2.44 1.02 1.95
C SER A 49 3.65 1.56 2.72
N LEU A 50 3.60 1.52 4.05
CA LEU A 50 4.76 1.85 4.90
C LEU A 50 5.89 0.83 4.73
N ALA A 51 5.58 -0.46 4.62
CA ALA A 51 6.57 -1.51 4.40
C ALA A 51 7.24 -1.38 3.03
N VAL A 52 6.47 -1.05 1.98
CA VAL A 52 7.02 -0.76 0.64
C VAL A 52 7.99 0.42 0.71
N LEU A 53 7.59 1.53 1.34
CA LEU A 53 8.46 2.69 1.51
C LEU A 53 9.74 2.34 2.27
N ALA A 54 9.65 1.59 3.38
CA ALA A 54 10.79 1.19 4.18
C ALA A 54 11.77 0.31 3.37
N LEU A 55 11.26 -0.69 2.65
CA LEU A 55 12.06 -1.58 1.82
C LEU A 55 12.71 -0.83 0.64
N ARG A 56 11.99 0.11 0.02
CA ARG A 56 12.52 0.96 -1.05
C ARG A 56 13.65 1.84 -0.55
N ARG A 57 13.50 2.45 0.64
CA ARG A 57 14.57 3.25 1.27
C ARG A 57 15.80 2.41 1.57
N ALA A 58 15.64 1.21 2.10
CA ALA A 58 16.74 0.30 2.40
C ALA A 58 17.51 -0.14 1.15
N LYS A 59 16.84 -0.28 0.00
CA LYS A 59 17.45 -0.70 -1.27
C LYS A 59 17.97 0.44 -2.14
N ALA A 60 17.59 1.68 -1.87
CA ALA A 60 17.99 2.83 -2.67
C ALA A 60 19.42 3.26 -2.30
N LYS A 61 20.39 2.97 -3.17
CA LYS A 61 21.75 3.48 -3.04
C LYS A 61 21.73 5.02 -3.13
N GLY A 62 22.12 5.71 -2.05
CA GLY A 62 22.07 7.17 -1.99
C GLY A 62 20.75 7.76 -1.49
N GLY A 63 19.80 6.93 -1.06
CA GLY A 63 18.50 7.35 -0.54
C GLY A 63 17.44 7.57 -1.63
N LEU A 64 16.21 7.89 -1.21
CA LEU A 64 15.12 8.30 -2.08
C LEU A 64 14.89 9.80 -1.98
N ALA A 65 14.72 10.47 -3.10
CA ALA A 65 14.21 11.83 -3.10
C ALA A 65 12.84 11.88 -2.42
N GLN A 66 12.53 12.98 -1.73
CA GLN A 66 11.30 13.11 -0.95
C GLN A 66 10.03 12.87 -1.79
N ALA A 67 10.00 13.39 -3.02
CA ALA A 67 8.88 13.18 -3.94
C ALA A 67 8.73 11.72 -4.37
N GLU A 68 9.85 11.00 -4.56
CA GLU A 68 9.84 9.57 -4.85
C GLU A 68 9.37 8.76 -3.63
N ALA A 69 9.85 9.10 -2.43
CA ALA A 69 9.40 8.46 -1.19
C ALA A 69 7.90 8.66 -0.96
N ARG A 70 7.37 9.86 -1.29
CA ARG A 70 5.94 10.15 -1.24
C ARG A 70 5.16 9.29 -2.22
N ARG A 71 5.67 9.12 -3.43
CA ARG A 71 5.06 8.24 -4.43
C ARG A 71 5.04 6.78 -3.98
N GLU A 72 6.13 6.30 -3.38
CA GLU A 72 6.17 4.94 -2.83
C GLU A 72 5.14 4.73 -1.71
N LEU A 73 4.96 5.72 -0.83
CA LEU A 73 3.97 5.66 0.24
C LEU A 73 2.53 5.68 -0.30
N LEU A 74 2.30 6.36 -1.41
CA LEU A 74 0.95 6.60 -1.97
C LEU A 74 0.65 5.71 -3.19
N HIS A 75 1.40 4.61 -3.41
CA HIS A 75 1.27 3.80 -4.62
C HIS A 75 -0.09 3.09 -4.76
N ASP A 76 -0.75 2.76 -3.64
CA ASP A 76 -2.08 2.14 -3.54
C ASP A 76 -3.11 3.09 -2.88
N ALA A 77 -2.91 4.41 -2.98
CA ALA A 77 -3.78 5.39 -2.32
C ALA A 77 -5.25 5.30 -2.79
N GLU A 78 -5.48 4.93 -4.04
CA GLU A 78 -6.81 4.74 -4.60
C GLU A 78 -7.59 3.62 -3.90
N GLU A 79 -6.94 2.60 -3.38
CA GLU A 79 -7.57 1.50 -2.65
C GLU A 79 -8.21 2.01 -1.35
N GLY A 80 -7.53 2.93 -0.64
CA GLY A 80 -8.08 3.57 0.55
C GLY A 80 -9.27 4.49 0.26
N LEU A 81 -9.31 5.09 -0.93
CA LEU A 81 -10.43 5.91 -1.38
C LEU A 81 -11.63 5.05 -1.84
N LEU A 82 -11.36 3.88 -2.42
CA LEU A 82 -12.36 2.91 -2.83
C LEU A 82 -12.87 2.06 -1.66
N GLY A 83 -12.07 1.87 -0.61
CA GLY A 83 -12.32 0.91 0.46
C GLY A 83 -12.22 -0.54 0.00
N PHE A 84 -11.42 -0.81 -1.04
CA PHE A 84 -11.29 -2.12 -1.67
C PHE A 84 -9.86 -2.35 -2.18
N ASP A 85 -9.18 -3.37 -1.63
CA ASP A 85 -7.94 -3.93 -2.20
C ASP A 85 -8.29 -4.95 -3.28
N CYS A 86 -8.04 -4.59 -4.52
CA CYS A 86 -8.24 -5.49 -5.65
C CYS A 86 -7.05 -6.43 -5.80
N ILE A 87 -7.16 -7.62 -5.25
CA ILE A 87 -6.14 -8.67 -5.42
C ILE A 87 -5.84 -8.92 -6.91
N SER A 88 -4.55 -9.07 -7.23
CA SER A 88 -4.06 -9.16 -8.62
C SER A 88 -4.80 -10.20 -9.49
N PRO A 89 -5.15 -11.41 -9.01
CA PRO A 89 -5.91 -12.37 -9.80
C PRO A 89 -7.32 -11.93 -10.18
N LEU A 90 -7.91 -10.99 -9.43
CA LEU A 90 -9.27 -10.51 -9.68
C LEU A 90 -9.31 -9.39 -10.74
N LYS A 91 -8.23 -8.62 -10.88
CA LYS A 91 -8.18 -7.46 -11.81
C LYS A 91 -8.66 -7.77 -13.24
N PRO A 92 -8.27 -8.89 -13.88
CA PRO A 92 -8.74 -9.21 -15.23
C PRO A 92 -10.24 -9.41 -15.34
N PHE A 93 -10.91 -9.84 -14.26
CA PHE A 93 -12.35 -10.11 -14.24
C PHE A 93 -13.20 -8.87 -14.00
N LEU A 94 -12.63 -7.81 -13.42
CA LEU A 94 -13.34 -6.55 -13.16
C LEU A 94 -13.45 -5.66 -14.40
N GLY A 95 -12.67 -5.94 -15.42
CA GLY A 95 -12.76 -5.31 -16.73
C GLY A 95 -12.29 -3.84 -16.80
N ALA A 96 -12.51 -3.24 -17.99
CA ALA A 96 -12.02 -1.91 -18.31
C ALA A 96 -12.65 -0.78 -17.47
N GLY A 97 -13.89 -0.96 -17.02
CA GLY A 97 -14.56 0.04 -16.18
C GLY A 97 -13.88 0.25 -14.84
N PHE A 98 -13.46 -0.84 -14.21
CA PHE A 98 -12.72 -0.78 -12.94
C PHE A 98 -11.31 -0.20 -13.14
N ALA A 99 -10.60 -0.60 -14.20
CA ALA A 99 -9.31 -0.04 -14.53
C ALA A 99 -9.38 1.48 -14.75
N ALA A 100 -10.38 1.95 -15.51
CA ALA A 100 -10.60 3.38 -15.74
C ALA A 100 -10.91 4.15 -14.44
N LEU A 101 -11.61 3.53 -13.48
CA LEU A 101 -11.88 4.12 -12.18
C LEU A 101 -10.58 4.24 -11.36
N GLN A 102 -9.78 3.18 -11.30
CA GLN A 102 -8.48 3.20 -10.61
C GLN A 102 -7.55 4.26 -11.21
N ASP A 103 -7.42 4.30 -12.54
CA ASP A 103 -6.56 5.28 -13.24
C ASP A 103 -6.99 6.72 -12.93
N ARG A 104 -8.29 6.98 -12.88
CA ARG A 104 -8.85 8.30 -12.56
C ARG A 104 -8.50 8.72 -11.12
N LEU A 105 -8.70 7.83 -10.16
CA LEU A 105 -8.35 8.10 -8.76
C LEU A 105 -6.84 8.27 -8.58
N SER A 106 -6.02 7.41 -9.17
CA SER A 106 -4.56 7.51 -9.14
C SER A 106 -4.07 8.84 -9.74
N ALA A 107 -4.70 9.31 -10.83
CA ALA A 107 -4.37 10.61 -11.45
C ALA A 107 -4.66 11.79 -10.50
N VAL A 108 -5.80 11.76 -9.82
CA VAL A 108 -6.17 12.83 -8.88
C VAL A 108 -5.31 12.79 -7.60
N VAL A 109 -4.96 11.59 -7.12
CA VAL A 109 -3.98 11.41 -6.04
C VAL A 109 -2.63 11.99 -6.46
N ALA A 110 -2.15 11.67 -7.67
CA ALA A 110 -0.89 12.21 -8.16
C ALA A 110 -0.90 13.74 -8.25
N LEU A 111 -2.02 14.34 -8.67
CA LEU A 111 -2.19 15.79 -8.72
C LEU A 111 -2.19 16.39 -7.30
N ARG A 112 -2.96 15.84 -6.36
CA ARG A 112 -3.06 16.35 -4.98
C ARG A 112 -1.71 16.40 -4.27
N TYR A 113 -0.92 15.34 -4.42
CA TYR A 113 0.34 15.17 -3.71
C TYR A 113 1.58 15.52 -4.54
N ALA A 114 1.39 16.12 -5.71
CA ALA A 114 2.47 16.48 -6.65
C ALA A 114 3.45 15.30 -6.86
N LEU A 115 2.90 14.10 -7.14
CA LEU A 115 3.71 12.91 -7.32
C LEU A 115 4.44 12.95 -8.67
N PRO A 116 5.75 12.64 -8.72
CA PRO A 116 6.46 12.55 -9.98
C PRO A 116 5.93 11.38 -10.82
N PRO A 117 5.99 11.41 -12.14
CA PRO A 117 5.65 10.25 -12.96
C PRO A 117 6.61 9.08 -12.68
N TRP A 118 6.14 7.85 -12.87
CA TRP A 118 7.02 6.69 -12.83
C TRP A 118 7.96 6.70 -14.03
N SER A 119 9.27 6.72 -13.80
CA SER A 119 10.21 6.31 -14.84
C SER A 119 10.20 4.78 -14.97
N PRO A 120 10.65 4.22 -16.10
CA PRO A 120 10.79 2.76 -16.25
C PRO A 120 11.67 2.14 -15.14
N GLU A 121 12.69 2.84 -14.68
CA GLU A 121 13.59 2.39 -13.62
C GLU A 121 12.91 2.40 -12.25
N THR A 122 12.33 3.53 -11.86
CA THR A 122 11.64 3.66 -10.55
C THR A 122 10.46 2.71 -10.47
N LYS A 123 9.71 2.51 -11.57
CA LYS A 123 8.60 1.56 -11.63
C LYS A 123 9.07 0.10 -11.45
N ARG A 124 10.19 -0.30 -12.08
CA ARG A 124 10.76 -1.63 -11.87
C ARG A 124 11.23 -1.84 -10.43
N ALA A 125 11.91 -0.84 -9.86
CA ALA A 125 12.41 -0.91 -8.51
C ALA A 125 11.28 -0.97 -7.48
N HIS A 126 10.21 -0.18 -7.66
CA HIS A 126 8.97 -0.25 -6.88
C HIS A 126 8.36 -1.66 -6.97
N LYS A 127 8.07 -2.14 -8.18
CA LYS A 127 7.44 -3.45 -8.39
C LYS A 127 8.24 -4.60 -7.78
N ALA A 128 9.57 -4.55 -7.81
CA ALA A 128 10.42 -5.56 -7.18
C ALA A 128 10.25 -5.58 -5.65
N CYS A 129 10.04 -4.43 -5.00
CA CYS A 129 9.78 -4.35 -3.57
C CYS A 129 8.35 -4.77 -3.21
N ASP A 130 7.36 -4.28 -3.95
CA ASP A 130 5.95 -4.62 -3.79
C ASP A 130 5.72 -6.14 -3.88
N ILE A 131 6.23 -6.79 -4.95
CA ILE A 131 6.12 -8.24 -5.14
C ILE A 131 6.88 -9.02 -4.05
N ALA A 132 8.05 -8.55 -3.62
CA ALA A 132 8.79 -9.21 -2.54
C ALA A 132 8.06 -9.12 -1.20
N LEU A 133 7.41 -7.99 -0.92
CA LEU A 133 6.55 -7.82 0.25
C LEU A 133 5.30 -8.67 0.15
N ALA A 134 4.63 -8.72 -1.01
CA ALA A 134 3.49 -9.60 -1.22
C ALA A 134 3.85 -11.08 -0.95
N ALA A 135 5.06 -11.54 -1.34
CA ALA A 135 5.54 -12.88 -1.02
C ALA A 135 5.70 -13.09 0.49
N ALA A 136 6.29 -12.12 1.19
CA ALA A 136 6.50 -12.18 2.63
C ALA A 136 5.18 -12.11 3.42
N GLU A 137 4.29 -11.20 3.05
CA GLU A 137 2.95 -11.08 3.62
C GLU A 137 2.12 -12.36 3.44
N ALA A 138 2.19 -13.00 2.26
CA ALA A 138 1.53 -14.26 2.03
C ALA A 138 1.97 -15.32 3.06
N VAL A 139 3.27 -15.39 3.36
CA VAL A 139 3.81 -16.37 4.30
C VAL A 139 3.55 -15.95 5.75
N HIS A 140 3.98 -14.75 6.14
CA HIS A 140 4.01 -14.34 7.54
C HIS A 140 2.66 -13.84 8.06
N VAL A 141 1.78 -13.41 7.17
CA VAL A 141 0.46 -12.87 7.53
C VAL A 141 -0.68 -13.77 7.06
N ALA A 142 -0.72 -14.14 5.79
CA ALA A 142 -1.84 -14.94 5.26
C ALA A 142 -1.68 -16.44 5.47
N GLY A 143 -0.52 -16.93 5.95
CA GLY A 143 -0.30 -18.33 6.34
C GLY A 143 -0.02 -19.27 5.17
N TRP A 144 0.38 -18.76 4.01
CA TRP A 144 0.78 -19.57 2.87
C TRP A 144 2.19 -20.13 3.08
N THR A 145 2.45 -21.30 2.55
CA THR A 145 3.82 -21.81 2.45
C THR A 145 4.57 -21.12 1.28
N ALA A 146 5.89 -21.04 1.35
CA ALA A 146 6.69 -20.51 0.25
C ALA A 146 6.52 -21.31 -1.07
N ALA A 147 6.18 -22.59 -0.97
CA ALA A 147 5.87 -23.43 -2.13
C ALA A 147 4.55 -23.00 -2.80
N GLU A 148 3.50 -22.75 -2.02
CA GLU A 148 2.20 -22.28 -2.50
C GLU A 148 2.29 -20.87 -3.07
N VAL A 149 3.05 -19.95 -2.45
CA VAL A 149 3.32 -18.60 -2.98
C VAL A 149 3.91 -18.69 -4.38
N ARG A 150 4.85 -19.61 -4.60
CA ARG A 150 5.48 -19.81 -5.91
C ARG A 150 4.58 -20.54 -6.90
N GLY A 151 3.94 -21.63 -6.46
CA GLY A 151 3.15 -22.52 -7.34
C GLY A 151 1.75 -21.99 -7.65
N THR A 152 1.07 -21.43 -6.65
CA THR A 152 -0.33 -20.99 -6.76
C THR A 152 -0.46 -19.51 -7.09
N LEU A 153 0.30 -18.66 -6.39
CA LEU A 153 0.26 -17.22 -6.63
C LEU A 153 1.19 -16.79 -7.79
N GLY A 154 2.08 -17.66 -8.25
CA GLY A 154 3.03 -17.36 -9.31
C GLY A 154 4.12 -16.35 -8.91
N ILE A 155 4.26 -16.05 -7.63
CA ILE A 155 5.23 -15.08 -7.13
C ILE A 155 6.58 -15.78 -6.95
N ARG A 156 7.56 -15.41 -7.78
CA ARG A 156 8.90 -15.99 -7.78
C ARG A 156 9.92 -15.22 -6.93
N ALA A 157 9.53 -14.08 -6.35
CA ALA A 157 10.39 -13.33 -5.46
C ALA A 157 10.73 -14.16 -4.21
N ALA A 158 11.94 -13.98 -3.68
CA ALA A 158 12.31 -14.57 -2.40
C ALA A 158 11.46 -13.98 -1.29
N VAL A 159 11.03 -14.83 -0.36
CA VAL A 159 10.35 -14.38 0.86
C VAL A 159 11.36 -13.62 1.72
N ILE A 160 10.98 -12.45 2.19
CA ILE A 160 11.77 -11.64 3.10
C ILE A 160 11.42 -12.07 4.53
N ASP A 161 12.41 -12.54 5.30
CA ASP A 161 12.19 -12.95 6.70
C ASP A 161 12.14 -11.75 7.65
N ALA A 162 13.00 -10.74 7.41
CA ALA A 162 13.06 -9.54 8.24
C ALA A 162 11.92 -8.57 7.89
N ASP A 163 11.09 -8.24 8.87
CA ASP A 163 10.08 -7.19 8.73
C ASP A 163 10.74 -5.82 8.52
N PRO A 164 10.51 -5.15 7.37
CA PRO A 164 11.12 -3.84 7.09
C PRO A 164 10.63 -2.72 8.01
N LEU A 165 9.53 -2.93 8.74
CA LEU A 165 8.98 -1.95 9.68
C LEU A 165 9.55 -2.10 11.09
N ALA A 166 10.09 -3.27 11.45
CA ALA A 166 10.62 -3.54 12.78
C ALA A 166 11.71 -2.55 13.24
N PRO A 167 12.66 -2.09 12.39
CA PRO A 167 13.68 -1.12 12.81
C PRO A 167 13.10 0.23 13.24
N GLN A 168 11.99 0.65 12.66
CA GLN A 168 11.38 1.95 12.92
C GLN A 168 10.31 1.90 14.01
N TYR A 169 9.52 0.82 14.06
CA TYR A 169 8.33 0.77 14.89
C TYR A 169 8.39 -0.25 16.02
N GLY A 170 9.34 -1.19 15.97
CA GLY A 170 9.44 -2.28 16.94
C GLY A 170 8.25 -3.24 16.90
N GLY A 171 8.07 -4.01 17.97
CA GLY A 171 6.98 -4.98 18.11
C GLY A 171 7.28 -6.35 17.50
N ASP A 172 6.25 -7.19 17.45
CA ASP A 172 6.35 -8.52 16.83
C ASP A 172 6.49 -8.37 15.31
N PRO A 173 7.53 -8.94 14.66
CA PRO A 173 7.69 -8.87 13.22
C PRO A 173 6.46 -9.38 12.47
N TRP A 174 6.08 -8.72 11.39
CA TRP A 174 4.95 -9.07 10.52
C TRP A 174 3.56 -9.02 11.17
N ARG A 175 3.48 -8.63 12.45
CA ARG A 175 2.17 -8.51 13.11
C ARG A 175 1.39 -7.35 12.51
N PRO A 176 0.15 -7.60 12.02
CA PRO A 176 -0.71 -6.52 11.56
C PRO A 176 -1.10 -5.59 12.71
N TRP A 177 -1.11 -4.30 12.43
CA TRP A 177 -1.45 -3.27 13.41
C TRP A 177 -2.97 -3.05 13.48
N PRO A 178 -3.49 -2.64 14.64
CA PRO A 178 -4.84 -2.09 14.72
C PRO A 178 -5.03 -0.94 13.72
N PRO A 179 -6.23 -0.78 13.11
CA PRO A 179 -6.48 0.25 12.11
C PRO A 179 -6.13 1.67 12.56
N GLU A 180 -6.39 2.01 13.82
CA GLU A 180 -6.08 3.32 14.39
C GLU A 180 -4.57 3.58 14.39
N GLN A 181 -3.79 2.58 14.77
CA GLN A 181 -2.33 2.67 14.79
C GLN A 181 -1.76 2.74 13.37
N ALA A 182 -2.31 1.95 12.44
CA ALA A 182 -1.90 1.98 11.02
C ALA A 182 -2.20 3.36 10.40
N ALA A 183 -3.37 3.93 10.68
CA ALA A 183 -3.75 5.26 10.20
C ALA A 183 -2.82 6.35 10.74
N GLU A 184 -2.54 6.34 12.05
CA GLU A 184 -1.66 7.31 12.71
C GLU A 184 -0.25 7.28 12.12
N ARG A 185 0.33 6.08 11.97
CA ARG A 185 1.68 5.89 11.43
C ARG A 185 1.77 6.30 9.96
N PHE A 186 0.77 5.94 9.16
CA PHE A 186 0.69 6.35 7.76
C PHE A 186 0.59 7.87 7.63
N LEU A 187 -0.31 8.50 8.38
CA LEU A 187 -0.50 9.95 8.38
C LEU A 187 0.77 10.70 8.82
N SER A 188 1.45 10.21 9.85
CA SER A 188 2.72 10.74 10.32
C SER A 188 3.79 10.69 9.22
N ALA A 189 3.91 9.54 8.54
CA ALA A 189 4.85 9.37 7.41
C ALA A 189 4.49 10.30 6.24
N LEU A 190 3.21 10.41 5.86
CA LEU A 190 2.75 11.29 4.80
C LEU A 190 3.09 12.75 5.10
N ARG A 191 2.82 13.22 6.31
CA ARG A 191 3.14 14.60 6.75
C ARG A 191 4.63 14.89 6.78
N SER A 192 5.45 13.92 7.15
CA SER A 192 6.91 14.06 7.12
C SER A 192 7.47 14.22 5.71
N LEU A 193 6.76 13.71 4.71
CA LEU A 193 7.10 13.79 3.29
C LEU A 193 6.46 15.00 2.58
N ALA A 194 5.61 15.78 3.24
CA ALA A 194 4.97 16.97 2.67
C ALA A 194 5.80 18.26 2.79
N ARG A 195 6.85 18.22 3.62
CA ARG A 195 7.72 19.39 3.94
C ARG A 195 8.88 19.56 2.99
#